data_90d7d2c3bfddbd0d431a7502c25eb3da
#
_entry.id   90d7d2c3bfddbd0d431a7502c25eb3da
#
_cell.length_a   1.000
_cell.length_b   1.000
_cell.length_c   1.000
_cell.angle_alpha   90.00
_cell.angle_beta   90.00
_cell.angle_gamma   90.00
#
_symmetry.space_group_name_H-M   'P 1'
#
loop_
_entity.id
_entity.type
_entity.pdbx_description
1 polymer ?
#
loop_
_entity_poly.entity_id
_entity_poly.type
_entity_poly.pdbx_seq_one_letter_code
_entity_poly.pdbx_strand_id
1 'polypeptide(L)'
;YQKAKAEHSKSYEEAKANSDRYNQMFSQTSSAHKSISAKLGKEDYTAEELAAISNPTDSEKEQIGVLTQMLSYGSTIPEFIERLQGGVDYFAGQLTNHFNTNTDFRGVLNDDPYDITDTNYGNNDVDGPDPKKEDAMHGTHVAGIIAAQRGNGIGMDGVAQNVDIMVVRAVPNGDEYDKDVALAIRYAVDNGAKVINTSFGKAYSQNPEWVWDAIK
;
A
#
# COMPACT_ATOMS: atom_id res chain seq x y z
N TYR A 1 27.21 -3.65 2.39
CA TYR A 1 26.52 -4.71 3.14
C TYR A 1 26.19 -4.29 4.57
N GLN A 2 27.17 -3.91 5.43
CA GLN A 2 26.94 -3.57 6.84
C GLN A 2 25.94 -2.41 7.02
N LYS A 3 26.03 -1.36 6.21
CA LYS A 3 25.11 -0.24 6.23
C LYS A 3 23.68 -0.67 5.88
N ALA A 4 23.51 -1.42 4.78
CA ALA A 4 22.20 -1.92 4.36
C ALA A 4 21.58 -2.85 5.42
N LYS A 5 22.38 -3.74 6.04
CA LYS A 5 21.93 -4.62 7.13
C LYS A 5 21.46 -3.82 8.35
N ALA A 6 22.20 -2.79 8.73
CA ALA A 6 21.82 -1.95 9.88
C ALA A 6 20.53 -1.19 9.62
N GLU A 7 20.36 -0.67 8.40
CA GLU A 7 19.15 0.04 7.99
C GLU A 7 17.93 -0.89 7.90
N HIS A 8 18.11 -2.09 7.31
CA HIS A 8 17.06 -3.12 7.32
C HIS A 8 16.61 -3.45 8.75
N SER A 9 17.56 -3.69 9.67
CA SER A 9 17.21 -4.00 11.06
C SER A 9 16.44 -2.86 11.73
N LYS A 10 16.84 -1.61 11.50
CA LYS A 10 16.14 -0.44 12.02
C LYS A 10 14.72 -0.35 11.47
N SER A 11 14.55 -0.46 10.17
CA SER A 11 13.25 -0.39 9.50
C SER A 11 12.33 -1.54 9.91
N TYR A 12 12.87 -2.74 10.12
CA TYR A 12 12.13 -3.88 10.65
C TYR A 12 11.57 -3.59 12.06
N GLU A 13 12.40 -3.07 12.97
CA GLU A 13 11.95 -2.74 14.33
C GLU A 13 10.90 -1.61 14.32
N GLU A 14 11.05 -0.63 13.45
CA GLU A 14 10.05 0.44 13.26
C GLU A 14 8.72 -0.12 12.73
N ALA A 15 8.76 -1.01 11.73
CA ALA A 15 7.56 -1.67 11.19
C ALA A 15 6.89 -2.54 12.26
N LYS A 16 7.67 -3.26 13.06
CA LYS A 16 7.16 -4.09 14.18
C LYS A 16 6.46 -3.23 15.23
N ALA A 17 7.09 -2.14 15.66
CA ALA A 17 6.49 -1.24 16.64
C ALA A 17 5.18 -0.62 16.11
N ASN A 18 5.13 -0.26 14.83
CA ASN A 18 3.91 0.22 14.20
C ASN A 18 2.84 -0.88 14.10
N SER A 19 3.22 -2.10 13.72
CA SER A 19 2.30 -3.26 13.69
C SER A 19 1.66 -3.48 15.05
N ASP A 20 2.45 -3.52 16.12
CA ASP A 20 1.96 -3.70 17.49
C ASP A 20 1.00 -2.57 17.88
N ARG A 21 1.33 -1.32 17.55
CA ARG A 21 0.49 -0.15 17.80
C ARG A 21 -0.84 -0.21 17.06
N TYR A 22 -0.84 -0.51 15.76
CA TYR A 22 -2.06 -0.61 14.96
C TYR A 22 -2.94 -1.76 15.43
N ASN A 23 -2.38 -2.93 15.74
CA ASN A 23 -3.10 -4.06 16.30
C ASN A 23 -3.76 -3.71 17.63
N GLN A 24 -3.06 -3.01 18.51
CA GLN A 24 -3.61 -2.56 19.80
C GLN A 24 -4.77 -1.57 19.59
N MET A 25 -4.60 -0.56 18.75
CA MET A 25 -5.64 0.43 18.47
C MET A 25 -6.87 -0.22 17.82
N PHE A 26 -6.67 -1.12 16.85
CA PHE A 26 -7.72 -1.86 16.19
C PHE A 26 -8.51 -2.71 17.18
N SER A 27 -7.82 -3.49 18.02
CA SER A 27 -8.44 -4.36 19.02
C SER A 27 -9.24 -3.56 20.04
N GLN A 28 -8.67 -2.48 20.57
CA GLN A 28 -9.35 -1.62 21.56
C GLN A 28 -10.58 -0.94 20.96
N THR A 29 -10.44 -0.34 19.78
CA THR A 29 -11.52 0.39 19.11
C THR A 29 -12.66 -0.56 18.71
N SER A 30 -12.33 -1.70 18.10
CA SER A 30 -13.31 -2.70 17.67
C SER A 30 -14.07 -3.31 18.87
N SER A 31 -13.37 -3.61 19.97
CA SER A 31 -14.01 -4.13 21.18
C SER A 31 -14.93 -3.10 21.82
N ALA A 32 -14.47 -1.85 21.92
CA ALA A 32 -15.27 -0.74 22.43
C ALA A 32 -16.52 -0.50 21.57
N HIS A 33 -16.33 -0.46 20.24
CA HIS A 33 -17.42 -0.28 19.29
C HIS A 33 -18.46 -1.39 19.42
N LYS A 34 -18.03 -2.65 19.42
CA LYS A 34 -18.91 -3.82 19.57
C LYS A 34 -19.79 -3.75 20.83
N SER A 35 -19.22 -3.31 21.95
CA SER A 35 -19.93 -3.17 23.22
C SER A 35 -20.93 -2.02 23.19
N ILE A 36 -20.50 -0.86 22.73
CA ILE A 36 -21.31 0.38 22.77
C ILE A 36 -22.39 0.38 21.66
N SER A 37 -22.08 -0.11 20.45
CA SER A 37 -23.08 -0.24 19.37
C SER A 37 -24.21 -1.18 19.76
N ALA A 38 -23.91 -2.29 20.43
CA ALA A 38 -24.93 -3.19 20.97
C ALA A 38 -25.84 -2.49 22.03
N LYS A 39 -25.24 -1.64 22.87
CA LYS A 39 -25.99 -0.88 23.88
C LYS A 39 -26.88 0.21 23.27
N LEU A 40 -26.39 0.88 22.23
CA LEU A 40 -27.12 1.94 21.52
C LEU A 40 -28.08 1.39 20.46
N GLY A 41 -27.93 0.13 20.05
CA GLY A 41 -28.75 -0.49 19.00
C GLY A 41 -28.42 0.05 17.59
N LYS A 42 -27.22 0.62 17.37
CA LYS A 42 -26.80 1.18 16.08
C LYS A 42 -25.28 1.20 15.96
N GLU A 43 -24.80 1.16 14.73
CA GLU A 43 -23.35 1.14 14.40
C GLU A 43 -22.75 2.54 14.28
N ASP A 44 -23.55 3.53 13.86
CA ASP A 44 -23.11 4.92 13.71
C ASP A 44 -23.73 5.78 14.81
N TYR A 45 -22.88 6.52 15.53
CA TYR A 45 -23.27 7.36 16.66
C TYR A 45 -22.30 8.53 16.84
N THR A 46 -22.77 9.58 17.52
CA THR A 46 -22.00 10.80 17.75
C THR A 46 -21.37 10.82 19.16
N ALA A 47 -20.46 11.77 19.38
CA ALA A 47 -19.87 11.99 20.69
C ALA A 47 -20.91 12.41 21.74
N GLU A 48 -21.95 13.19 21.33
CA GLU A 48 -23.06 13.60 22.19
C GLU A 48 -23.91 12.38 22.63
N GLU A 49 -24.12 11.41 21.72
CA GLU A 49 -24.85 10.20 22.06
C GLU A 49 -24.06 9.29 23.00
N LEU A 50 -22.73 9.25 22.85
CA LEU A 50 -21.86 8.57 23.80
C LEU A 50 -21.93 9.21 25.19
N ALA A 51 -21.90 10.54 25.24
CA ALA A 51 -21.99 11.29 26.49
C ALA A 51 -23.37 11.17 27.18
N ALA A 52 -24.41 10.87 26.40
CA ALA A 52 -25.79 10.69 26.93
C ALA A 52 -26.02 9.29 27.53
N ILE A 53 -25.07 8.36 27.47
CA ILE A 53 -25.20 7.03 28.07
C ILE A 53 -25.34 7.16 29.60
N SER A 54 -26.51 6.77 30.12
CA SER A 54 -26.79 6.87 31.55
C SER A 54 -26.12 5.77 32.36
N ASN A 55 -25.55 6.12 33.50
CA ASN A 55 -24.95 5.20 34.46
C ASN A 55 -23.96 4.20 33.84
N PRO A 56 -22.96 4.65 33.07
CA PRO A 56 -21.97 3.75 32.47
C PRO A 56 -21.14 3.10 33.57
N THR A 57 -20.85 1.81 33.40
CA THR A 57 -19.87 1.09 34.22
C THR A 57 -18.47 1.67 33.99
N ASP A 58 -17.49 1.34 34.82
CA ASP A 58 -16.13 1.83 34.66
C ASP A 58 -15.51 1.35 33.34
N SER A 59 -15.77 0.12 32.91
CA SER A 59 -15.34 -0.38 31.58
C SER A 59 -16.01 0.39 30.44
N GLU A 60 -17.29 0.73 30.56
CA GLU A 60 -17.98 1.54 29.54
C GLU A 60 -17.45 2.98 29.48
N LYS A 61 -17.05 3.56 30.62
CA LYS A 61 -16.41 4.88 30.61
C LYS A 61 -15.08 4.89 29.83
N GLU A 62 -14.28 3.83 29.99
CA GLU A 62 -13.04 3.66 29.21
C GLU A 62 -13.34 3.51 27.71
N GLN A 63 -14.31 2.65 27.36
CA GLN A 63 -14.76 2.44 25.98
C GLN A 63 -15.29 3.73 25.35
N ILE A 64 -16.13 4.47 26.05
CA ILE A 64 -16.66 5.79 25.62
C ILE A 64 -15.49 6.76 25.37
N GLY A 65 -14.49 6.79 26.27
CA GLY A 65 -13.31 7.62 26.12
C GLY A 65 -12.55 7.32 24.83
N VAL A 66 -12.28 6.04 24.56
CA VAL A 66 -11.64 5.59 23.32
C VAL A 66 -12.44 6.03 22.09
N LEU A 67 -13.74 5.75 22.05
CA LEU A 67 -14.58 6.06 20.89
C LEU A 67 -14.75 7.55 20.67
N THR A 68 -14.89 8.35 21.75
CA THR A 68 -14.95 9.83 21.66
C THR A 68 -13.67 10.39 21.07
N GLN A 69 -12.51 9.85 21.46
CA GLN A 69 -11.23 10.23 20.86
C GLN A 69 -11.20 9.90 19.37
N MET A 70 -11.68 8.73 18.95
CA MET A 70 -11.68 8.34 17.53
C MET A 70 -12.62 9.24 16.71
N LEU A 71 -13.80 9.58 17.22
CA LEU A 71 -14.73 10.51 16.56
C LEU A 71 -14.13 11.92 16.37
N SER A 72 -13.22 12.34 17.22
CA SER A 72 -12.54 13.65 17.07
C SER A 72 -11.70 13.77 15.80
N TYR A 73 -11.36 12.65 15.12
CA TYR A 73 -10.67 12.66 13.84
C TYR A 73 -11.59 12.87 12.63
N GLY A 74 -12.89 13.11 12.84
CA GLY A 74 -13.83 13.53 11.80
C GLY A 74 -14.36 12.42 10.91
N SER A 75 -14.32 11.17 11.38
CA SER A 75 -14.88 9.99 10.68
C SER A 75 -15.85 9.26 11.59
N THR A 76 -16.72 8.45 11.00
CA THR A 76 -17.51 7.49 11.78
C THR A 76 -16.63 6.41 12.39
N ILE A 77 -17.09 5.74 13.44
CA ILE A 77 -16.31 4.65 14.07
C ILE A 77 -16.10 3.47 13.11
N PRO A 78 -17.12 3.00 12.33
CA PRO A 78 -16.89 1.97 11.32
C PRO A 78 -15.80 2.33 10.31
N GLU A 79 -15.82 3.53 9.73
CA GLU A 79 -14.76 4.00 8.80
C GLU A 79 -13.39 4.08 9.46
N PHE A 80 -13.34 4.45 10.74
CA PHE A 80 -12.07 4.49 11.47
C PHE A 80 -11.52 3.09 11.73
N ILE A 81 -12.39 2.11 12.06
CA ILE A 81 -12.00 0.71 12.21
C ILE A 81 -11.47 0.13 10.89
N GLU A 82 -12.11 0.43 9.77
CA GLU A 82 -11.66 0.01 8.44
C GLU A 82 -10.25 0.56 8.13
N ARG A 83 -10.00 1.84 8.42
CA ARG A 83 -8.65 2.43 8.28
C ARG A 83 -7.62 1.79 9.20
N LEU A 84 -7.99 1.46 10.43
CA LEU A 84 -7.09 0.74 11.34
C LEU A 84 -6.78 -0.66 10.83
N GLN A 85 -7.77 -1.38 10.28
CA GLN A 85 -7.56 -2.69 9.65
C GLN A 85 -6.60 -2.58 8.47
N GLY A 86 -6.75 -1.57 7.60
CA GLY A 86 -5.80 -1.31 6.52
C GLY A 86 -4.37 -1.10 7.03
N GLY A 87 -4.20 -0.39 8.15
CA GLY A 87 -2.90 -0.23 8.80
C GLY A 87 -2.34 -1.54 9.37
N VAL A 88 -3.19 -2.36 9.99
CA VAL A 88 -2.82 -3.70 10.47
C VAL A 88 -2.32 -4.56 9.31
N ASP A 89 -3.07 -4.63 8.21
CA ASP A 89 -2.74 -5.44 7.03
C ASP A 89 -1.44 -4.95 6.36
N TYR A 90 -1.27 -3.62 6.26
CA TYR A 90 -0.06 -3.01 5.70
C TYR A 90 1.19 -3.40 6.47
N PHE A 91 1.21 -3.21 7.80
CA PHE A 91 2.40 -3.53 8.60
C PHE A 91 2.61 -5.04 8.75
N ALA A 92 1.54 -5.85 8.78
CA ALA A 92 1.66 -7.30 8.72
C ALA A 92 2.30 -7.74 7.39
N GLY A 93 1.87 -7.15 6.27
CA GLY A 93 2.46 -7.39 4.95
C GLY A 93 3.94 -7.00 4.90
N GLN A 94 4.32 -5.86 5.48
CA GLN A 94 5.73 -5.47 5.57
C GLN A 94 6.58 -6.50 6.32
N LEU A 95 6.11 -6.97 7.47
CA LEU A 95 6.85 -7.92 8.31
C LEU A 95 6.93 -9.32 7.68
N THR A 96 5.85 -9.79 7.06
CA THR A 96 5.79 -11.14 6.47
C THR A 96 6.44 -11.23 5.09
N ASN A 97 6.44 -10.13 4.34
CA ASN A 97 6.91 -10.12 2.95
C ASN A 97 8.16 -9.24 2.78
N HIS A 98 8.03 -7.94 3.00
CA HIS A 98 9.05 -6.93 2.69
C HIS A 98 10.35 -7.13 3.47
N PHE A 99 10.25 -7.38 4.78
CA PHE A 99 11.38 -7.61 5.65
C PHE A 99 11.73 -9.10 5.83
N ASN A 100 11.03 -10.01 5.15
CA ASN A 100 11.28 -11.44 5.25
C ASN A 100 12.39 -11.86 4.28
N THR A 101 13.60 -11.99 4.78
CA THR A 101 14.77 -12.40 4.00
C THR A 101 14.86 -13.92 3.77
N ASN A 102 13.92 -14.70 4.28
CA ASN A 102 13.97 -16.16 4.24
C ASN A 102 13.00 -16.77 3.23
N THR A 103 12.16 -15.97 2.60
CA THR A 103 11.16 -16.46 1.63
C THR A 103 11.56 -16.04 0.23
N ASP A 104 11.60 -16.99 -0.68
CA ASP A 104 11.70 -16.76 -2.12
C ASP A 104 10.29 -16.55 -2.68
N PHE A 105 9.92 -15.28 -2.86
CA PHE A 105 8.62 -14.90 -3.44
C PHE A 105 8.59 -15.05 -4.97
N ARG A 106 9.74 -15.22 -5.62
CA ARG A 106 9.85 -15.33 -7.07
C ARG A 106 9.89 -16.78 -7.55
N GLY A 107 10.12 -17.72 -6.67
CA GLY A 107 10.14 -19.16 -7.00
C GLY A 107 8.84 -19.64 -7.65
N VAL A 108 7.68 -19.04 -7.33
CA VAL A 108 6.39 -19.36 -7.97
C VAL A 108 6.35 -18.96 -9.44
N LEU A 109 7.20 -18.02 -9.88
CA LEU A 109 7.32 -17.58 -11.26
C LEU A 109 8.36 -18.39 -12.03
N ASN A 110 9.12 -19.24 -11.33
CA ASN A 110 10.31 -19.91 -11.86
C ASN A 110 11.29 -18.91 -12.48
N ASP A 111 11.48 -17.76 -11.81
CA ASP A 111 12.30 -16.64 -12.22
C ASP A 111 13.51 -16.49 -11.30
N ASP A 112 14.70 -16.35 -11.90
CA ASP A 112 15.91 -15.96 -11.19
C ASP A 112 16.11 -14.42 -11.27
N PRO A 113 15.93 -13.68 -10.16
CA PRO A 113 16.08 -12.23 -10.15
C PRO A 113 17.52 -11.76 -10.37
N TYR A 114 18.49 -12.68 -10.37
CA TYR A 114 19.91 -12.40 -10.58
C TYR A 114 20.41 -12.84 -11.96
N ASP A 115 19.55 -13.34 -12.82
CA ASP A 115 19.84 -13.66 -14.22
C ASP A 115 19.06 -12.75 -15.16
N ILE A 116 19.72 -11.74 -15.74
CA ILE A 116 19.10 -10.81 -16.70
C ILE A 116 18.67 -11.49 -18.01
N THR A 117 19.16 -12.68 -18.29
CA THR A 117 18.83 -13.42 -19.51
C THR A 117 17.57 -14.28 -19.35
N ASP A 118 17.17 -14.55 -18.12
CA ASP A 118 15.90 -15.18 -17.81
C ASP A 118 14.76 -14.17 -17.94
N THR A 119 14.04 -14.22 -19.05
CA THR A 119 12.97 -13.26 -19.39
C THR A 119 11.60 -13.91 -19.54
N ASN A 120 11.48 -15.22 -19.24
CA ASN A 120 10.26 -15.98 -19.46
C ASN A 120 9.34 -15.97 -18.23
N TYR A 121 8.96 -14.80 -17.76
CA TYR A 121 8.04 -14.63 -16.63
C TYR A 121 7.13 -13.42 -16.84
N GLY A 122 6.14 -13.25 -15.96
CA GLY A 122 5.14 -12.17 -16.05
C GLY A 122 3.94 -12.55 -16.89
N ASN A 123 2.99 -11.65 -16.97
CA ASN A 123 1.74 -11.79 -17.73
C ASN A 123 1.20 -10.42 -18.16
N ASN A 124 0.01 -10.38 -18.77
CA ASN A 124 -0.66 -9.15 -19.18
C ASN A 124 -1.62 -8.58 -18.12
N ASP A 125 -1.62 -9.11 -16.91
CA ASP A 125 -2.43 -8.62 -15.81
C ASP A 125 -1.67 -7.48 -15.11
N VAL A 126 -2.05 -6.24 -15.40
CA VAL A 126 -1.38 -5.03 -14.87
C VAL A 126 -2.08 -4.43 -13.66
N ASP A 127 -3.32 -4.83 -13.37
CA ASP A 127 -4.11 -4.34 -12.23
C ASP A 127 -4.02 -5.22 -10.98
N GLY A 128 -3.38 -6.39 -11.09
CA GLY A 128 -3.10 -7.29 -10.00
C GLY A 128 -4.10 -8.45 -9.87
N PRO A 129 -3.75 -9.48 -9.06
CA PRO A 129 -4.49 -10.74 -9.04
C PRO A 129 -5.83 -10.65 -8.30
N ASP A 130 -6.04 -9.66 -7.47
CA ASP A 130 -7.28 -9.46 -6.72
C ASP A 130 -7.89 -8.09 -7.05
N PRO A 131 -8.94 -8.04 -7.90
CA PRO A 131 -9.56 -6.78 -8.30
C PRO A 131 -10.28 -6.04 -7.16
N LYS A 132 -10.43 -6.67 -5.99
CA LYS A 132 -10.98 -6.03 -4.79
C LYS A 132 -9.91 -5.34 -3.94
N LYS A 133 -8.64 -5.65 -4.18
CA LYS A 133 -7.51 -4.96 -3.58
C LYS A 133 -7.04 -3.88 -4.52
N GLU A 134 -6.78 -2.72 -3.99
CA GLU A 134 -6.30 -1.56 -4.76
C GLU A 134 -4.80 -1.69 -5.11
N ASP A 135 -4.39 -2.85 -5.60
CA ASP A 135 -2.99 -3.19 -5.88
C ASP A 135 -2.39 -2.31 -6.99
N ALA A 136 -3.22 -1.78 -7.90
CA ALA A 136 -2.80 -0.87 -8.97
C ALA A 136 -3.00 0.62 -8.64
N MET A 137 -3.36 0.97 -7.40
CA MET A 137 -3.74 2.34 -7.01
C MET A 137 -2.67 3.36 -7.38
N HIS A 138 -1.41 3.13 -7.04
CA HIS A 138 -0.33 4.09 -7.31
C HIS A 138 -0.14 4.33 -8.82
N GLY A 139 -0.06 3.26 -9.64
CA GLY A 139 0.07 3.37 -11.09
C GLY A 139 -1.14 4.05 -11.74
N THR A 140 -2.34 3.73 -11.28
CA THR A 140 -3.58 4.38 -11.74
C THR A 140 -3.58 5.87 -11.41
N HIS A 141 -3.16 6.26 -10.20
CA HIS A 141 -3.06 7.66 -9.79
C HIS A 141 -2.03 8.42 -10.63
N VAL A 142 -0.84 7.84 -10.87
CA VAL A 142 0.20 8.42 -11.73
C VAL A 142 -0.32 8.59 -13.15
N ALA A 143 -0.96 7.58 -13.73
CA ALA A 143 -1.56 7.65 -15.08
C ALA A 143 -2.64 8.75 -15.15
N GLY A 144 -3.47 8.90 -14.12
CA GLY A 144 -4.46 9.94 -14.00
C GLY A 144 -3.86 11.34 -13.99
N ILE A 145 -2.79 11.57 -13.22
CA ILE A 145 -2.07 12.85 -13.21
C ILE A 145 -1.53 13.16 -14.61
N ILE A 146 -0.98 12.16 -15.31
CA ILE A 146 -0.43 12.34 -16.66
C ILE A 146 -1.55 12.66 -17.66
N ALA A 147 -2.61 11.85 -17.73
CA ALA A 147 -3.49 11.80 -18.89
C ALA A 147 -4.98 11.60 -18.58
N ALA A 148 -5.48 11.95 -17.38
CA ALA A 148 -6.92 11.93 -17.14
C ALA A 148 -7.65 12.77 -18.19
N GLN A 149 -8.80 12.25 -18.67
CA GLN A 149 -9.58 12.89 -19.72
C GLN A 149 -10.01 14.29 -19.30
N ARG A 150 -9.65 15.28 -20.11
CA ARG A 150 -9.92 16.70 -19.86
C ARG A 150 -11.33 17.08 -20.28
N GLY A 151 -11.92 18.01 -19.53
CA GLY A 151 -13.19 18.63 -19.90
C GLY A 151 -14.41 17.73 -19.83
N ASN A 152 -14.35 16.61 -19.09
CA ASN A 152 -15.48 15.69 -18.92
C ASN A 152 -16.36 16.00 -17.69
N GLY A 153 -15.99 17.01 -16.90
CA GLY A 153 -16.71 17.39 -15.67
C GLY A 153 -16.54 16.42 -14.49
N ILE A 154 -15.61 15.47 -14.57
CA ILE A 154 -15.36 14.45 -13.56
C ILE A 154 -13.90 14.56 -13.09
N GLY A 155 -13.70 14.74 -11.77
CA GLY A 155 -12.37 14.75 -11.16
C GLY A 155 -11.45 15.85 -11.67
N MET A 156 -10.17 15.50 -11.85
CA MET A 156 -9.11 16.44 -12.26
C MET A 156 -8.71 16.19 -13.72
N ASP A 157 -8.31 17.23 -14.42
CA ASP A 157 -7.75 17.15 -15.77
C ASP A 157 -6.30 16.64 -15.73
N GLY A 158 -5.93 15.72 -16.60
CA GLY A 158 -4.55 15.29 -16.78
C GLY A 158 -3.68 16.43 -17.34
N VAL A 159 -2.38 16.38 -17.02
CA VAL A 159 -1.40 17.40 -17.49
C VAL A 159 -1.20 17.33 -19.00
N ALA A 160 -1.10 16.13 -19.55
CA ALA A 160 -0.90 15.89 -20.97
C ALA A 160 -2.24 15.68 -21.70
N GLN A 161 -2.33 16.20 -22.92
CA GLN A 161 -3.45 16.00 -23.81
C GLN A 161 -2.98 15.24 -25.07
N ASN A 162 -3.80 14.34 -25.58
CA ASN A 162 -3.48 13.54 -26.78
C ASN A 162 -2.24 12.65 -26.60
N VAL A 163 -2.18 11.92 -25.48
CA VAL A 163 -1.18 10.89 -25.21
C VAL A 163 -1.87 9.56 -24.97
N ASP A 164 -1.23 8.49 -25.39
CA ASP A 164 -1.60 7.12 -25.05
C ASP A 164 -0.72 6.63 -23.90
N ILE A 165 -1.30 5.90 -22.97
CA ILE A 165 -0.58 5.33 -21.82
C ILE A 165 -0.28 3.86 -22.10
N MET A 166 1.02 3.50 -22.07
CA MET A 166 1.48 2.12 -22.02
C MET A 166 1.79 1.78 -20.57
N VAL A 167 1.06 0.84 -20.00
CA VAL A 167 1.28 0.38 -18.63
C VAL A 167 2.27 -0.77 -18.64
N VAL A 168 3.37 -0.62 -17.89
CA VAL A 168 4.35 -1.69 -17.62
C VAL A 168 4.51 -1.81 -16.12
N ARG A 169 3.94 -2.85 -15.52
CA ARG A 169 3.97 -3.08 -14.07
C ARG A 169 5.29 -3.75 -13.69
N ALA A 170 6.31 -2.96 -13.39
CA ALA A 170 7.65 -3.44 -13.04
C ALA A 170 7.89 -3.59 -11.54
N VAL A 171 7.06 -2.95 -10.69
CA VAL A 171 7.21 -2.96 -9.23
C VAL A 171 5.85 -3.30 -8.61
N PRO A 172 5.52 -4.58 -8.40
CA PRO A 172 4.21 -4.96 -7.84
C PRO A 172 4.10 -4.59 -6.36
N ASN A 173 4.68 -5.36 -5.47
CA ASN A 173 4.73 -5.10 -4.04
C ASN A 173 6.14 -5.34 -3.52
N GLY A 174 6.72 -4.39 -2.80
CA GLY A 174 8.09 -4.46 -2.29
C GLY A 174 9.05 -3.55 -3.06
N ASP A 175 10.34 -3.77 -2.85
CA ASP A 175 11.38 -3.02 -3.55
C ASP A 175 11.53 -3.45 -5.01
N GLU A 176 12.08 -2.54 -5.81
CA GLU A 176 12.37 -2.75 -7.22
C GLU A 176 13.49 -3.79 -7.40
N TYR A 177 13.27 -4.74 -8.29
CA TYR A 177 14.34 -5.58 -8.82
C TYR A 177 14.99 -4.88 -10.03
N ASP A 178 16.32 -4.78 -10.03
CA ASP A 178 17.06 -4.15 -11.15
C ASP A 178 16.78 -4.84 -12.48
N LYS A 179 16.62 -6.17 -12.46
CA LYS A 179 16.22 -6.98 -13.61
C LYS A 179 14.90 -6.51 -14.19
N ASP A 180 13.84 -6.42 -13.35
CA ASP A 180 12.50 -6.06 -13.79
C ASP A 180 12.47 -4.64 -14.37
N VAL A 181 13.16 -3.70 -13.72
CA VAL A 181 13.27 -2.31 -14.20
C VAL A 181 13.98 -2.25 -15.55
N ALA A 182 15.10 -2.95 -15.71
CA ALA A 182 15.84 -2.97 -16.96
C ALA A 182 15.03 -3.58 -18.11
N LEU A 183 14.34 -4.70 -17.86
CA LEU A 183 13.48 -5.36 -18.85
C LEU A 183 12.27 -4.50 -19.19
N ALA A 184 11.67 -3.82 -18.20
CA ALA A 184 10.53 -2.92 -18.42
C ALA A 184 10.90 -1.73 -19.31
N ILE A 185 12.08 -1.12 -19.10
CA ILE A 185 12.58 -0.03 -19.94
C ILE A 185 12.75 -0.51 -21.39
N ARG A 186 13.42 -1.66 -21.59
CA ARG A 186 13.62 -2.23 -22.92
C ARG A 186 12.28 -2.55 -23.60
N TYR A 187 11.36 -3.21 -22.89
CA TYR A 187 10.04 -3.51 -23.38
C TYR A 187 9.28 -2.25 -23.83
N ALA A 188 9.29 -1.20 -22.99
CA ALA A 188 8.61 0.05 -23.33
C ALA A 188 9.17 0.68 -24.62
N VAL A 189 10.51 0.71 -24.78
CA VAL A 189 11.18 1.26 -25.98
C VAL A 189 10.86 0.41 -27.21
N ASP A 190 10.98 -0.92 -27.09
CA ASP A 190 10.72 -1.85 -28.20
C ASP A 190 9.27 -1.80 -28.68
N ASN A 191 8.34 -1.46 -27.80
CA ASN A 191 6.92 -1.27 -28.13
C ASN A 191 6.53 0.19 -28.44
N GLY A 192 7.51 1.07 -28.61
CA GLY A 192 7.33 2.39 -29.20
C GLY A 192 7.06 3.53 -28.22
N ALA A 193 7.25 3.33 -26.91
CA ALA A 193 7.17 4.42 -25.94
C ALA A 193 8.16 5.54 -26.28
N LYS A 194 7.73 6.79 -26.16
CA LYS A 194 8.54 7.99 -26.42
C LYS A 194 9.02 8.67 -25.16
N VAL A 195 8.28 8.49 -24.08
CA VAL A 195 8.59 9.00 -22.73
C VAL A 195 8.30 7.86 -21.76
N ILE A 196 9.20 7.64 -20.82
CA ILE A 196 9.02 6.66 -19.75
C ILE A 196 8.99 7.41 -18.42
N ASN A 197 7.92 7.22 -17.65
CA ASN A 197 7.78 7.75 -16.31
C ASN A 197 8.09 6.65 -15.28
N THR A 198 9.02 6.92 -14.36
CA THR A 198 9.44 6.01 -13.31
C THR A 198 9.19 6.66 -11.94
N SER A 199 7.98 6.53 -11.40
CA SER A 199 7.60 7.09 -10.10
C SER A 199 7.94 6.13 -8.95
N PHE A 200 9.16 5.64 -8.92
CA PHE A 200 9.68 4.71 -7.92
C PHE A 200 11.19 4.93 -7.69
N GLY A 201 11.75 4.26 -6.70
CA GLY A 201 13.17 4.27 -6.43
C GLY A 201 13.53 3.57 -5.14
N LYS A 202 14.77 3.11 -5.03
CA LYS A 202 15.32 2.42 -3.86
C LYS A 202 16.69 2.97 -3.46
N ALA A 203 17.04 2.78 -2.19
CA ALA A 203 18.31 3.25 -1.64
C ALA A 203 19.51 2.36 -2.01
N TYR A 204 19.27 1.08 -2.30
CA TYR A 204 20.29 0.08 -2.58
C TYR A 204 19.95 -0.71 -3.84
N SER A 205 20.91 -0.86 -4.72
CA SER A 205 20.80 -1.60 -5.97
C SER A 205 21.92 -2.64 -6.02
N GLN A 206 21.61 -3.86 -6.43
CA GLN A 206 22.58 -4.96 -6.52
C GLN A 206 23.24 -5.02 -7.89
N ASN A 207 22.49 -4.74 -8.96
CA ASN A 207 22.92 -4.82 -10.34
C ASN A 207 22.55 -3.52 -11.10
N PRO A 208 23.00 -2.33 -10.65
CA PRO A 208 22.60 -1.05 -11.23
C PRO A 208 23.02 -0.92 -12.70
N GLU A 209 24.06 -1.63 -13.13
CA GLU A 209 24.54 -1.65 -14.51
C GLU A 209 23.48 -2.15 -15.50
N TRP A 210 22.59 -3.06 -15.11
CA TRP A 210 21.52 -3.54 -15.97
C TRP A 210 20.53 -2.43 -16.34
N VAL A 211 20.21 -1.60 -15.35
CA VAL A 211 19.32 -0.44 -15.55
C VAL A 211 20.03 0.63 -16.38
N TRP A 212 21.29 0.93 -16.08
CA TRP A 212 22.09 1.89 -16.85
C TRP A 212 22.23 1.48 -18.31
N ASP A 213 22.43 0.21 -18.58
CA ASP A 213 22.54 -0.30 -19.95
C ASP A 213 21.20 -0.30 -20.69
N ALA A 214 20.08 -0.47 -19.97
CA ALA A 214 18.75 -0.34 -20.56
C ALA A 214 18.39 1.12 -20.91
N ILE A 215 18.94 2.09 -20.19
CA ILE A 215 18.72 3.53 -20.45
C ILE A 215 19.58 4.04 -21.62
N LYS A 216 20.75 3.45 -21.89
CA LYS A 216 21.64 3.85 -23.00
C LYS A 216 21.14 3.40 -24.36
#